data_bf24a66fbd701a683ae33697e231f642
#
_entry.id   bf24a66fbd701a683ae33697e231f642
#
_cell.length_a   1.000
_cell.length_b   1.000
_cell.length_c   1.000
_cell.angle_alpha   90.00
_cell.angle_beta   90.00
_cell.angle_gamma   90.00
#
_symmetry.space_group_name_H-M   'P 1'
#
loop_
_entity.id
_entity.type
_entity.pdbx_description
1 polymer ?
#
loop_
_entity_poly.entity_id
_entity_poly.type
_entity_poly.pdbx_seq_one_letter_code
_entity_poly.pdbx_strand_id
1 'polypeptide(L)'
;DVPRAASDNTFATASRINMGDTLNGSITETKDYNNYQFQLDSAGCITLNMTAYMRYYCIRIYETDGTEIWYTDSNEWNETVGYRRDEYNIYLEKGTYYIQINGYRREDYDKVTGEYTCRTSFTSSGVTNREDDNSFADANNITIGDKIVGQISVNDDFDTYKFTLSQV
;
A
#
# COMPACT_ATOMS: atom_id res chain seq x y z
N ASP A 1 -1.07 -18.05 -5.70
CA ASP A 1 -2.41 -17.69 -5.18
C ASP A 1 -2.44 -17.90 -3.67
N VAL A 2 -2.76 -16.87 -2.93
CA VAL A 2 -2.91 -16.91 -1.48
C VAL A 2 -4.41 -16.85 -1.17
N PRO A 3 -5.04 -17.96 -0.75
CA PRO A 3 -6.43 -17.95 -0.32
C PRO A 3 -6.54 -17.23 1.04
N ARG A 4 -7.67 -16.59 1.28
CA ARG A 4 -7.99 -16.00 2.57
C ARG A 4 -8.01 -17.05 3.68
N ALA A 5 -7.36 -16.77 4.81
CA ALA A 5 -7.56 -17.55 6.02
C ALA A 5 -8.95 -17.24 6.62
N ALA A 6 -9.62 -18.24 7.17
CA ALA A 6 -10.98 -18.10 7.70
C ALA A 6 -11.10 -17.12 8.91
N SER A 7 -9.99 -16.61 9.43
CA SER A 7 -9.92 -15.75 10.63
C SER A 7 -9.04 -14.52 10.46
N ASP A 8 -8.89 -13.98 9.25
CA ASP A 8 -7.97 -12.86 8.97
C ASP A 8 -8.60 -11.46 9.16
N ASN A 9 -9.69 -11.36 9.92
CA ASN A 9 -10.37 -10.09 10.22
C ASN A 9 -9.61 -9.15 11.17
N THR A 10 -8.41 -9.53 11.62
CA THR A 10 -7.54 -8.69 12.47
C THR A 10 -6.11 -8.73 11.96
N PHE A 11 -5.31 -7.73 12.29
CA PHE A 11 -3.88 -7.73 11.94
C PHE A 11 -3.11 -8.89 12.61
N ALA A 12 -3.53 -9.31 13.80
CA ALA A 12 -2.91 -10.45 14.50
C ALA A 12 -3.08 -11.79 13.76
N THR A 13 -4.12 -11.89 12.93
CA THR A 13 -4.46 -13.10 12.16
C THR A 13 -4.28 -12.90 10.65
N ALA A 14 -3.66 -11.79 10.24
CA ALA A 14 -3.43 -11.46 8.84
C ALA A 14 -2.64 -12.56 8.10
N SER A 15 -3.08 -12.89 6.90
CA SER A 15 -2.36 -13.82 6.02
C SER A 15 -1.05 -13.22 5.54
N ARG A 16 0.07 -13.92 5.73
CA ARG A 16 1.37 -13.47 5.20
C ARG A 16 1.46 -13.70 3.71
N ILE A 17 1.95 -12.70 2.99
CA ILE A 17 2.12 -12.71 1.54
C ILE A 17 3.50 -12.21 1.15
N ASN A 18 3.91 -12.57 -0.08
CA ASN A 18 5.06 -11.96 -0.75
C ASN A 18 4.57 -11.06 -1.89
N MET A 19 5.32 -10.02 -2.20
CA MET A 19 5.06 -9.24 -3.40
C MET A 19 5.25 -10.12 -4.65
N GLY A 20 4.28 -10.07 -5.56
CA GLY A 20 4.13 -11.00 -6.68
C GLY A 20 3.00 -12.02 -6.48
N ASP A 21 2.50 -12.18 -5.26
CA ASP A 21 1.36 -13.07 -5.00
C ASP A 21 0.06 -12.49 -5.57
N THR A 22 -0.87 -13.40 -5.84
CA THR A 22 -2.26 -13.07 -6.19
C THR A 22 -3.15 -13.38 -4.99
N LEU A 23 -3.80 -12.35 -4.46
CA LEU A 23 -4.72 -12.45 -3.34
C LEU A 23 -6.12 -12.75 -3.89
N ASN A 24 -6.73 -13.84 -3.44
CA ASN A 24 -8.11 -14.18 -3.77
C ASN A 24 -8.94 -14.14 -2.50
N GLY A 25 -10.03 -13.40 -2.50
CA GLY A 25 -10.86 -13.25 -1.33
C GLY A 25 -12.31 -12.96 -1.66
N SER A 26 -13.12 -12.99 -0.62
CA SER A 26 -14.52 -12.57 -0.66
C SER A 26 -14.85 -11.73 0.56
N ILE A 27 -15.72 -10.77 0.36
CA ILE A 27 -16.35 -10.00 1.43
C ILE A 27 -17.78 -10.50 1.54
N THR A 28 -18.15 -11.04 2.69
CA THR A 28 -19.44 -11.70 2.92
C THR A 28 -20.43 -10.81 3.68
N GLU A 29 -19.92 -9.83 4.42
CA GLU A 29 -20.73 -8.84 5.13
C GLU A 29 -19.99 -7.49 5.26
N THR A 30 -20.68 -6.45 5.69
CA THR A 30 -20.14 -5.08 5.78
C THR A 30 -19.02 -4.89 6.80
N LYS A 31 -18.83 -5.83 7.73
CA LYS A 31 -17.75 -5.84 8.74
C LYS A 31 -16.69 -6.89 8.47
N ASP A 32 -16.69 -7.44 7.27
CA ASP A 32 -15.70 -8.42 6.85
C ASP A 32 -14.46 -7.68 6.32
N TYR A 33 -13.32 -7.98 6.93
CA TYR A 33 -12.03 -7.37 6.60
C TYR A 33 -11.06 -8.48 6.25
N ASN A 34 -10.46 -8.42 5.08
CA ASN A 34 -9.39 -9.31 4.69
C ASN A 34 -8.06 -8.60 4.88
N ASN A 35 -7.24 -9.10 5.81
CA ASN A 35 -5.96 -8.51 6.17
C ASN A 35 -4.82 -9.38 5.66
N TYR A 36 -3.84 -8.76 5.03
CA TYR A 36 -2.63 -9.39 4.51
C TYR A 36 -1.41 -8.66 5.05
N GLN A 37 -0.40 -9.40 5.51
CA GLN A 37 0.87 -8.83 5.96
C GLN A 37 1.94 -9.09 4.91
N PHE A 38 2.74 -8.07 4.59
CA PHE A 38 3.90 -8.19 3.71
C PHE A 38 5.09 -7.41 4.26
N GLN A 39 6.27 -7.73 3.75
CA GLN A 39 7.52 -7.06 4.09
C GLN A 39 8.20 -6.56 2.82
N LEU A 40 8.76 -5.36 2.88
CA LEU A 40 9.64 -4.78 1.87
C LEU A 40 11.07 -4.70 2.41
N ASP A 41 12.02 -5.23 1.66
CA ASP A 41 13.44 -5.20 2.02
C ASP A 41 14.16 -3.92 1.57
N SER A 42 13.49 -3.11 0.76
CA SER A 42 13.96 -1.79 0.29
C SER A 42 12.77 -0.88 0.01
N ALA A 43 13.02 0.43 -0.08
CA ALA A 43 12.06 1.41 -0.57
C ALA A 43 11.68 1.14 -2.03
N GLY A 44 10.42 1.44 -2.40
CA GLY A 44 9.93 1.23 -3.75
C GLY A 44 8.43 1.37 -3.90
N CYS A 45 7.97 1.07 -5.11
CA CYS A 45 6.57 1.13 -5.47
C CYS A 45 5.93 -0.26 -5.40
N ILE A 46 4.90 -0.42 -4.59
CA ILE A 46 3.97 -1.56 -4.72
C ILE A 46 2.89 -1.22 -5.72
N THR A 47 2.51 -2.19 -6.54
CA THR A 47 1.37 -2.07 -7.45
C THR A 47 0.32 -3.09 -7.06
N LEU A 48 -0.91 -2.63 -6.85
CA LEU A 48 -2.07 -3.45 -6.56
C LEU A 48 -3.02 -3.42 -7.76
N ASN A 49 -3.14 -4.54 -8.47
CA ASN A 49 -4.07 -4.70 -9.59
C ASN A 49 -5.32 -5.45 -9.10
N MET A 50 -6.37 -4.69 -8.83
CA MET A 50 -7.62 -5.18 -8.28
C MET A 50 -8.62 -5.53 -9.37
N THR A 51 -9.24 -6.70 -9.26
CA THR A 51 -10.48 -7.06 -9.96
C THR A 51 -11.52 -7.42 -8.91
N ALA A 52 -12.61 -6.67 -8.81
CA ALA A 52 -13.63 -6.86 -7.81
C ALA A 52 -15.01 -7.08 -8.43
N TYR A 53 -15.76 -8.03 -7.89
CA TYR A 53 -17.14 -8.34 -8.23
C TYR A 53 -18.13 -7.77 -7.21
N MET A 54 -17.67 -6.76 -6.47
CA MET A 54 -18.48 -5.95 -5.56
C MET A 54 -18.50 -4.50 -6.04
N ARG A 55 -19.61 -3.81 -5.77
CA ARG A 55 -19.82 -2.44 -6.25
C ARG A 55 -18.88 -1.43 -5.60
N TYR A 56 -18.67 -1.57 -4.29
CA TYR A 56 -17.81 -0.70 -3.51
C TYR A 56 -16.89 -1.50 -2.62
N TYR A 57 -15.63 -1.19 -2.69
CA TYR A 57 -14.61 -1.71 -1.81
C TYR A 57 -13.67 -0.58 -1.38
N CYS A 58 -12.95 -0.83 -0.30
CA CYS A 58 -11.88 0.01 0.17
C CYS A 58 -10.62 -0.82 0.33
N ILE A 59 -9.49 -0.25 -0.01
CA ILE A 59 -8.16 -0.79 0.29
C ILE A 59 -7.45 0.21 1.19
N ARG A 60 -6.82 -0.28 2.26
CA ARG A 60 -6.01 0.50 3.17
C ARG A 60 -4.65 -0.14 3.37
N ILE A 61 -3.65 0.69 3.59
CA ILE A 61 -2.31 0.25 4.02
C ILE A 61 -2.08 0.78 5.42
N TYR A 62 -1.56 -0.10 6.28
CA TYR A 62 -1.25 0.21 7.67
C TYR A 62 0.19 -0.15 8.00
N GLU A 63 0.79 0.60 8.90
CA GLU A 63 2.01 0.22 9.60
C GLU A 63 1.74 -0.84 10.67
N THR A 64 2.81 -1.38 11.27
CA THR A 64 2.69 -2.44 12.29
C THR A 64 2.09 -1.97 13.60
N ASP A 65 2.11 -0.68 13.88
CA ASP A 65 1.47 -0.05 15.05
C ASP A 65 -0.03 0.22 14.84
N GLY A 66 -0.55 -0.01 13.62
CA GLY A 66 -1.94 0.22 13.24
C GLY A 66 -2.22 1.60 12.67
N THR A 67 -1.19 2.41 12.43
CA THR A 67 -1.33 3.71 11.75
C THR A 67 -1.70 3.50 10.28
N GLU A 68 -2.85 4.07 9.84
CA GLU A 68 -3.25 4.08 8.44
C GLU A 68 -2.38 5.08 7.68
N ILE A 69 -1.64 4.60 6.68
CA ILE A 69 -0.73 5.42 5.89
C ILE A 69 -1.22 5.69 4.48
N TRP A 70 -2.16 4.91 3.99
CA TRP A 70 -2.76 5.12 2.68
C TRP A 70 -4.13 4.46 2.61
N TYR A 71 -5.05 5.09 1.89
CA TYR A 71 -6.34 4.49 1.61
C TYR A 71 -6.88 4.88 0.24
N THR A 72 -7.75 4.03 -0.31
CA THR A 72 -8.60 4.35 -1.45
C THR A 72 -9.96 3.69 -1.29
N ASP A 73 -10.98 4.32 -1.84
CA ASP A 73 -12.28 3.71 -2.05
C ASP A 73 -12.61 3.64 -3.56
N SER A 74 -13.40 2.66 -3.92
CA SER A 74 -13.86 2.50 -5.30
C SER A 74 -15.07 3.41 -5.55
N ASN A 75 -14.97 4.37 -6.48
CA ASN A 75 -16.02 5.36 -6.73
C ASN A 75 -16.91 5.09 -7.95
N GLU A 76 -16.47 4.24 -8.88
CA GLU A 76 -17.20 3.99 -10.11
C GLU A 76 -17.49 2.51 -10.32
N TRP A 77 -18.71 2.18 -10.68
CA TRP A 77 -19.15 0.84 -11.01
C TRP A 77 -19.68 0.78 -12.44
N ASN A 78 -19.23 -0.21 -13.21
CA ASN A 78 -19.79 -0.47 -14.52
C ASN A 78 -20.81 -1.61 -14.43
N GLU A 79 -22.09 -1.26 -14.45
CA GLU A 79 -23.20 -2.24 -14.32
C GLU A 79 -23.25 -3.23 -15.51
N THR A 80 -22.73 -2.84 -16.66
CA THR A 80 -22.80 -3.66 -17.89
C THR A 80 -21.87 -4.87 -17.83
N VAL A 81 -20.69 -4.75 -17.21
CA VAL A 81 -19.69 -5.83 -17.14
C VAL A 81 -19.73 -6.61 -15.83
N GLY A 82 -20.39 -6.09 -14.79
CA GLY A 82 -20.56 -6.80 -13.52
C GLY A 82 -19.30 -6.96 -12.67
N TYR A 83 -18.20 -6.32 -13.05
CA TYR A 83 -16.96 -6.27 -12.27
C TYR A 83 -16.23 -4.95 -12.50
N ARG A 84 -15.23 -4.69 -11.65
CA ARG A 84 -14.36 -3.51 -11.71
C ARG A 84 -12.90 -3.94 -11.78
N ARG A 85 -12.08 -3.13 -12.45
CA ARG A 85 -10.62 -3.25 -12.48
C ARG A 85 -9.98 -1.92 -12.15
N ASP A 86 -9.09 -1.91 -11.18
CA ASP A 86 -8.34 -0.74 -10.74
C ASP A 86 -6.88 -1.10 -10.53
N GLU A 87 -6.01 -0.13 -10.75
CA GLU A 87 -4.59 -0.24 -10.46
C GLU A 87 -4.18 0.90 -9.53
N TYR A 88 -3.46 0.54 -8.49
CA TYR A 88 -2.95 1.48 -7.48
C TYR A 88 -1.44 1.33 -7.36
N ASN A 89 -0.73 2.44 -7.46
CA ASN A 89 0.72 2.52 -7.29
C ASN A 89 1.01 3.32 -6.02
N ILE A 90 1.69 2.68 -5.06
CA ILE A 90 1.89 3.21 -3.72
C ILE A 90 3.38 3.11 -3.40
N TYR A 91 4.02 4.24 -3.12
CA TYR A 91 5.42 4.30 -2.73
C TYR A 91 5.55 4.14 -1.24
N LEU A 92 6.38 3.15 -0.83
CA LEU A 92 6.59 2.77 0.57
C LEU A 92 8.08 2.63 0.86
N GLU A 93 8.44 2.93 2.10
CA GLU A 93 9.76 2.65 2.63
C GLU A 93 9.99 1.15 2.86
N LYS A 94 11.23 0.78 3.16
CA LYS A 94 11.56 -0.53 3.72
C LYS A 94 10.80 -0.73 5.03
N GLY A 95 10.03 -1.82 5.14
CA GLY A 95 9.24 -2.05 6.34
C GLY A 95 8.31 -3.24 6.24
N THR A 96 7.54 -3.46 7.29
CA THR A 96 6.45 -4.43 7.36
C THR A 96 5.13 -3.68 7.40
N TYR A 97 4.18 -4.10 6.58
CA TYR A 97 2.91 -3.40 6.37
C TYR A 97 1.76 -4.39 6.34
N TYR A 98 0.55 -3.85 6.48
CA TYR A 98 -0.70 -4.59 6.25
C TYR A 98 -1.48 -3.98 5.10
N ILE A 99 -2.03 -4.84 4.24
CA ILE A 99 -3.10 -4.49 3.30
C ILE A 99 -4.41 -4.96 3.93
N GLN A 100 -5.37 -4.05 4.04
CA GLN A 100 -6.74 -4.38 4.43
C GLN A 100 -7.67 -4.13 3.25
N ILE A 101 -8.49 -5.14 2.92
CA ILE A 101 -9.51 -5.05 1.87
C ILE A 101 -10.86 -5.32 2.52
N ASN A 102 -11.82 -4.41 2.32
CA ASN A 102 -13.17 -4.57 2.83
C ASN A 102 -14.21 -3.98 1.88
N GLY A 103 -15.46 -4.39 2.04
CA GLY A 103 -16.59 -3.75 1.39
C GLY A 103 -16.88 -2.38 2.00
N TYR A 104 -17.10 -1.37 1.17
CA TYR A 104 -17.43 -0.03 1.61
C TYR A 104 -18.91 0.26 1.36
N ARG A 105 -19.67 0.60 2.43
CA ARG A 105 -21.08 0.97 2.33
C ARG A 105 -21.21 2.48 2.11
N ARG A 106 -21.73 2.86 0.97
CA ARG A 106 -22.31 4.20 0.76
C ARG A 106 -23.80 4.12 1.06
N GLU A 107 -24.39 5.14 1.68
CA GLU A 107 -25.74 5.11 2.29
C GLU A 107 -26.87 4.54 1.43
N ASP A 108 -26.73 4.47 0.11
CA ASP A 108 -27.81 4.11 -0.82
C ASP A 108 -27.57 2.81 -1.63
N TYR A 109 -26.55 2.00 -1.32
CA TYR A 109 -26.20 0.84 -2.17
C TYR A 109 -25.89 -0.44 -1.40
N ASP A 110 -26.56 -1.53 -1.79
CA ASP A 110 -26.55 -2.83 -1.09
C ASP A 110 -25.44 -3.81 -1.49
N LYS A 111 -24.69 -3.57 -2.57
CA LYS A 111 -23.66 -4.53 -3.05
C LYS A 111 -22.26 -4.20 -2.55
N VAL A 112 -22.06 -4.36 -1.25
CA VAL A 112 -20.74 -4.27 -0.59
C VAL A 112 -20.09 -5.64 -0.38
N THR A 113 -20.73 -6.71 -0.87
CA THR A 113 -20.26 -8.09 -0.76
C THR A 113 -19.94 -8.64 -2.14
N GLY A 114 -18.96 -9.52 -2.22
CA GLY A 114 -18.54 -10.13 -3.47
C GLY A 114 -17.12 -10.68 -3.40
N GLU A 115 -16.68 -11.25 -4.49
CA GLU A 115 -15.34 -11.79 -4.65
C GLU A 115 -14.40 -10.74 -5.21
N TYR A 116 -13.10 -10.91 -4.96
CA TYR A 116 -12.06 -10.13 -5.58
C TYR A 116 -10.80 -10.96 -5.85
N THR A 117 -10.01 -10.46 -6.78
CA THR A 117 -8.64 -10.88 -7.03
C THR A 117 -7.76 -9.63 -7.04
N CYS A 118 -6.71 -9.61 -6.23
CA CYS A 118 -5.72 -8.54 -6.21
C CYS A 118 -4.34 -9.11 -6.51
N ARG A 119 -3.75 -8.72 -7.64
CA ARG A 119 -2.36 -9.07 -7.98
C ARG A 119 -1.46 -8.02 -7.40
N THR A 120 -0.46 -8.46 -6.66
CA THR A 120 0.55 -7.59 -6.06
C THR A 120 1.83 -7.64 -6.87
N SER A 121 2.56 -6.54 -6.93
CA SER A 121 3.93 -6.51 -7.44
C SER A 121 4.72 -5.42 -6.72
N PHE A 122 6.06 -5.50 -6.81
CA PHE A 122 6.96 -4.53 -6.21
C PHE A 122 8.08 -4.18 -7.18
N THR A 123 8.38 -2.90 -7.27
CA THR A 123 9.53 -2.37 -8.00
C THR A 123 10.35 -1.51 -7.04
N SER A 124 11.59 -1.92 -6.76
CA SER A 124 12.50 -1.12 -5.95
C SER A 124 12.79 0.21 -6.63
N SER A 125 12.79 1.30 -5.87
CA SER A 125 13.13 2.64 -6.36
C SER A 125 14.61 2.78 -6.74
N GLY A 126 15.48 1.88 -6.23
CA GLY A 126 16.93 1.99 -6.37
C GLY A 126 17.54 3.13 -5.54
N VAL A 127 16.78 3.66 -4.58
CA VAL A 127 17.26 4.66 -3.62
C VAL A 127 18.43 4.08 -2.83
N THR A 128 19.48 4.86 -2.68
CA THR A 128 20.72 4.47 -2.00
C THR A 128 21.05 5.34 -0.80
N ASN A 129 20.32 6.43 -0.62
CA ASN A 129 20.41 7.30 0.54
C ASN A 129 19.58 6.76 1.70
N ARG A 130 19.78 7.36 2.81
CA ARG A 130 19.07 7.06 4.04
C ARG A 130 17.67 7.66 3.97
N GLU A 131 16.66 6.84 4.24
CA GLU A 131 15.24 7.21 4.13
C GLU A 131 14.65 7.73 5.46
N ASP A 132 15.40 7.70 6.57
CA ASP A 132 14.99 8.26 7.85
C ASP A 132 15.56 9.70 8.06
N ASP A 133 15.54 10.51 7.00
CA ASP A 133 16.10 11.87 6.92
C ASP A 133 15.05 12.99 6.97
N ASN A 134 13.90 12.71 7.55
CA ASN A 134 12.75 13.63 7.66
C ASN A 134 13.01 14.89 8.53
N SER A 135 14.23 15.09 9.02
CA SER A 135 14.60 16.26 9.82
C SER A 135 15.95 16.82 9.42
N PHE A 136 16.21 18.10 9.75
CA PHE A 136 17.53 18.70 9.56
C PHE A 136 18.64 18.02 10.37
N ALA A 137 18.30 17.38 11.49
CA ALA A 137 19.26 16.65 12.31
C ALA A 137 19.74 15.38 11.58
N ASP A 138 18.83 14.71 10.87
CA ASP A 138 19.06 13.45 10.20
C ASP A 138 19.44 13.61 8.73
N ALA A 139 19.48 14.84 8.22
CA ALA A 139 19.74 15.18 6.83
C ALA A 139 20.94 14.44 6.22
N ASN A 140 20.77 13.89 5.05
CA ASN A 140 21.81 13.23 4.27
C ASN A 140 22.91 14.21 3.85
N ASN A 141 24.18 13.85 4.06
CA ASN A 141 25.30 14.64 3.57
C ASN A 141 25.49 14.41 2.07
N ILE A 142 25.55 15.50 1.31
CA ILE A 142 25.86 15.46 -0.12
C ILE A 142 27.04 16.35 -0.46
N THR A 143 27.69 16.03 -1.58
CA THR A 143 28.73 16.88 -2.18
C THR A 143 28.14 17.63 -3.36
N ILE A 144 28.53 18.91 -3.52
CA ILE A 144 28.10 19.70 -4.67
C ILE A 144 28.51 19.01 -5.97
N GLY A 145 27.51 18.74 -6.82
CA GLY A 145 27.68 18.00 -8.09
C GLY A 145 27.26 16.53 -8.04
N ASP A 146 26.93 16.00 -6.87
CA ASP A 146 26.41 14.64 -6.76
C ASP A 146 25.01 14.55 -7.44
N LYS A 147 24.75 13.39 -8.04
CA LYS A 147 23.41 13.01 -8.45
C LYS A 147 22.70 12.34 -7.27
N ILE A 148 21.58 12.88 -6.88
CA ILE A 148 20.75 12.35 -5.81
C ILE A 148 19.61 11.54 -6.44
N VAL A 149 19.31 10.40 -5.85
CA VAL A 149 18.12 9.58 -6.17
C VAL A 149 17.42 9.33 -4.85
N GLY A 150 16.27 9.97 -4.65
CA GLY A 150 15.40 9.84 -3.49
C GLY A 150 14.04 9.27 -3.89
N GLN A 151 13.25 8.90 -2.91
CA GLN A 151 11.86 8.53 -3.03
C GLN A 151 11.06 9.32 -2.00
N ILE A 152 9.95 9.90 -2.40
CA ILE A 152 8.94 10.43 -1.48
C ILE A 152 7.87 9.35 -1.33
N SER A 153 7.78 8.80 -0.16
CA SER A 153 6.83 7.74 0.19
C SER A 153 5.50 8.31 0.68
N VAL A 154 4.53 7.47 1.00
CA VAL A 154 3.26 7.91 1.56
C VAL A 154 3.45 8.36 3.01
N ASN A 155 2.73 9.41 3.41
CA ASN A 155 2.71 10.02 4.76
C ASN A 155 3.98 10.77 5.21
N ASP A 156 3.93 12.08 5.04
CA ASP A 156 4.86 13.05 5.67
C ASP A 156 6.36 12.76 5.47
N ASP A 157 6.69 12.14 4.34
CA ASP A 157 8.06 11.86 3.95
C ASP A 157 8.73 13.10 3.36
N PHE A 158 9.91 13.42 3.86
CA PHE A 158 10.73 14.56 3.46
C PHE A 158 12.17 14.12 3.23
N ASP A 159 12.67 14.21 2.03
CA ASP A 159 14.09 14.05 1.74
C ASP A 159 14.85 15.31 2.16
N THR A 160 15.68 15.22 3.19
CA THR A 160 16.47 16.36 3.69
C THR A 160 17.95 16.16 3.41
N TYR A 161 18.57 17.15 2.77
CA TYR A 161 19.97 17.10 2.37
C TYR A 161 20.76 18.28 2.95
N LYS A 162 22.02 18.04 3.36
CA LYS A 162 22.94 19.07 3.83
C LYS A 162 24.27 19.01 3.09
N PHE A 163 24.85 20.16 2.84
CA PHE A 163 26.15 20.30 2.19
C PHE A 163 26.95 21.43 2.83
N THR A 164 28.26 21.37 2.67
CA THR A 164 29.19 22.38 3.15
C THR A 164 29.85 23.08 1.97
N LEU A 165 29.83 24.40 1.99
CA LEU A 165 30.63 25.24 1.09
C LEU A 165 31.99 25.48 1.73
N SER A 166 33.08 25.09 1.06
CA SER A 166 34.41 25.54 1.42
C SER A 166 34.56 27.00 1.03
N GLN A 167 35.11 27.82 1.91
CA GLN A 167 35.45 29.19 1.56
C GLN A 167 36.49 29.23 0.42
N VAL A 168 36.28 30.11 -0.53
CA VAL A 168 37.26 30.46 -1.58
C VAL A 168 38.30 31.41 -0.99
#